data_75162bd3a811286ab3b3b151e1ae70cd
#
_entry.id   75162bd3a811286ab3b3b151e1ae70cd
#
_cell.length_a   1.000
_cell.length_b   1.000
_cell.length_c   1.000
_cell.angle_alpha   90.00
_cell.angle_beta   90.00
_cell.angle_gamma   90.00
#
_symmetry.space_group_name_H-M   'P 1'
#
loop_
_entity.id
_entity.type
_entity.pdbx_description
1 polymer ?
#
loop_
_entity_poly.entity_id
_entity_poly.type
_entity_poly.pdbx_seq_one_letter_code
_entity_poly.pdbx_strand_id
1 'polypeptide(L)'
;TALYGPATKVGGLVGYNAGTVKDSKVDAKTLDLSNLIANDSTVTAGGALGENTGTGEKLNVFTDLTDSMAKYLNLGGVAGSSSGTLSKCTYTGAIGKDNGFTTVGSTVGGIVGSNDVVYNTDGTAAATGKVKDCKVGYIELKVQGASNVGASQDAATKMNSAAHIGGIVGRNRGEITGSTVGNKDKTGSIITARSGFVGGVAGSNSGSISTSGGLDTQRLVKQINAWLEVPYKNETTTDENGNKVTTKVVDTDKQNDNLNQMVRVLTGKASGDAEKKLQIDFKAMQGFDTLTYGEKDYNKVYTNRSYNQLLVSLRGGSGWGHFANGYLGGITGFNDVTGQITDSASGQWFVYADNINQSWGAVGGVIGQNESDAESNSGLVNFAAVRRFVRGKGRWDGRYNASNDDDANVGCEEYSTNANLVDNYVGGVIGTQENRTGDRWTLEKCVNIGTVFNSR
;
A
#
# COMPACT_ATOMS: atom_id res chain seq x y z
N THR A 1 2.74 5.40 -34.07
CA THR A 1 2.56 6.83 -34.31
C THR A 1 2.88 7.56 -33.02
N ALA A 2 3.95 8.36 -32.99
CA ALA A 2 4.25 9.19 -31.83
C ALA A 2 3.15 10.26 -31.71
N LEU A 3 2.53 10.33 -30.55
CA LEU A 3 1.54 11.37 -30.24
C LEU A 3 2.25 12.52 -29.54
N TYR A 4 2.27 13.67 -30.18
CA TYR A 4 2.80 14.91 -29.61
C TYR A 4 1.63 15.81 -29.23
N GLY A 5 1.51 16.13 -27.95
CA GLY A 5 0.47 17.05 -27.48
C GLY A 5 0.63 17.40 -26.00
N PRO A 6 0.10 18.55 -25.56
CA PRO A 6 0.24 19.02 -24.18
C PRO A 6 -0.42 18.10 -23.14
N ALA A 7 -1.37 17.27 -23.53
CA ALA A 7 -1.96 16.24 -22.68
C ALA A 7 -2.49 15.10 -23.54
N THR A 8 -2.00 13.89 -23.31
CA THR A 8 -2.45 12.70 -24.04
C THR A 8 -3.25 11.80 -23.12
N LYS A 9 -4.48 11.47 -23.52
CA LYS A 9 -5.39 10.59 -22.78
C LYS A 9 -5.64 9.34 -23.60
N VAL A 10 -5.29 8.18 -23.05
CA VAL A 10 -5.40 6.87 -23.73
C VAL A 10 -6.24 5.92 -22.91
N GLY A 11 -7.26 5.33 -23.51
CA GLY A 11 -8.08 4.29 -22.91
C GLY A 11 -8.43 3.22 -23.92
N GLY A 12 -8.45 1.96 -23.48
CA GLY A 12 -8.83 0.84 -24.34
C GLY A 12 -10.28 0.91 -24.84
N LEU A 13 -11.17 1.64 -24.13
CA LEU A 13 -12.55 1.93 -24.57
C LEU A 13 -12.74 3.40 -24.88
N VAL A 14 -12.34 4.29 -23.96
CA VAL A 14 -12.60 5.73 -24.06
C VAL A 14 -11.39 6.52 -23.58
N GLY A 15 -10.90 7.47 -24.37
CA GLY A 15 -9.81 8.37 -23.98
C GLY A 15 -10.23 9.34 -22.85
N TYR A 16 -11.42 9.94 -22.95
CA TYR A 16 -11.99 10.86 -21.95
C TYR A 16 -13.47 10.56 -21.73
N ASN A 17 -13.85 10.22 -20.51
CA ASN A 17 -15.22 9.90 -20.12
C ASN A 17 -15.78 10.98 -19.18
N ALA A 18 -16.76 11.76 -19.66
CA ALA A 18 -17.57 12.66 -18.86
C ALA A 18 -19.01 12.14 -18.64
N GLY A 19 -19.34 11.00 -19.23
CA GLY A 19 -20.64 10.33 -19.13
C GLY A 19 -20.59 9.07 -18.27
N THR A 20 -21.25 8.03 -18.74
CA THR A 20 -21.29 6.72 -18.07
C THR A 20 -20.82 5.63 -19.02
N VAL A 21 -19.80 4.88 -18.60
CA VAL A 21 -19.36 3.63 -19.21
C VAL A 21 -19.61 2.50 -18.23
N LYS A 22 -20.43 1.53 -18.59
CA LYS A 22 -20.82 0.46 -17.67
C LYS A 22 -20.88 -0.90 -18.34
N ASP A 23 -20.84 -1.96 -17.51
CA ASP A 23 -21.01 -3.37 -17.90
C ASP A 23 -20.14 -3.74 -19.12
N SER A 24 -18.89 -3.22 -19.14
CA SER A 24 -18.01 -3.31 -20.29
C SER A 24 -16.73 -4.11 -19.97
N LYS A 25 -16.18 -4.74 -21.01
CA LYS A 25 -14.96 -5.55 -20.87
C LYS A 25 -13.87 -5.06 -21.83
N VAL A 26 -12.64 -5.04 -21.33
CA VAL A 26 -11.43 -4.96 -22.13
C VAL A 26 -10.69 -6.29 -21.99
N ASP A 27 -10.47 -6.98 -23.09
CA ASP A 27 -9.81 -8.28 -23.18
C ASP A 27 -8.74 -8.21 -24.28
N ALA A 28 -7.93 -7.19 -24.22
CA ALA A 28 -6.81 -7.00 -25.12
C ALA A 28 -5.56 -7.59 -24.48
N LYS A 29 -4.75 -8.28 -25.27
CA LYS A 29 -3.49 -8.83 -24.75
C LYS A 29 -2.60 -7.73 -24.17
N THR A 30 -2.51 -6.60 -24.86
CA THR A 30 -1.62 -5.50 -24.47
C THR A 30 -2.18 -4.17 -24.97
N LEU A 31 -2.13 -3.17 -24.10
CA LEU A 31 -2.21 -1.76 -24.47
C LEU A 31 -0.77 -1.22 -24.55
N ASP A 32 -0.30 -1.01 -25.78
CA ASP A 32 1.07 -0.59 -26.04
C ASP A 32 1.21 0.94 -25.91
N LEU A 33 1.96 1.35 -24.88
CA LEU A 33 2.25 2.76 -24.57
C LEU A 33 3.70 3.13 -24.90
N SER A 34 4.49 2.21 -25.44
CA SER A 34 5.94 2.38 -25.65
C SER A 34 6.31 3.56 -26.56
N ASN A 35 5.41 3.91 -27.49
CA ASN A 35 5.60 5.03 -28.41
C ASN A 35 5.00 6.35 -27.93
N LEU A 36 4.49 6.42 -26.71
CA LEU A 36 4.01 7.66 -26.12
C LEU A 36 5.22 8.44 -25.57
N ILE A 37 5.68 9.39 -26.32
CA ILE A 37 6.74 10.31 -25.91
C ILE A 37 6.08 11.66 -25.63
N ALA A 38 6.00 12.04 -24.37
CA ALA A 38 5.50 13.34 -23.96
C ALA A 38 6.67 14.15 -23.39
N ASN A 39 7.24 15.03 -24.18
CA ASN A 39 8.17 16.04 -23.69
C ASN A 39 7.39 17.04 -22.85
N ASP A 40 7.66 17.07 -21.53
CA ASP A 40 7.11 18.01 -20.54
C ASP A 40 5.58 18.01 -20.35
N SER A 41 4.87 17.01 -20.87
CA SER A 41 3.44 16.85 -20.66
C SER A 41 3.11 15.55 -19.91
N THR A 42 1.94 15.52 -19.27
CA THR A 42 1.44 14.33 -18.57
C THR A 42 0.69 13.43 -19.54
N VAL A 43 1.09 12.17 -19.62
CA VAL A 43 0.30 11.12 -20.27
C VAL A 43 -0.62 10.48 -19.23
N THR A 44 -1.89 10.39 -19.57
CA THR A 44 -2.91 9.77 -18.73
C THR A 44 -3.47 8.56 -19.47
N ALA A 45 -3.18 7.35 -18.99
CA ALA A 45 -3.54 6.13 -19.68
C ALA A 45 -4.17 5.08 -18.75
N GLY A 46 -5.22 4.44 -19.23
CA GLY A 46 -5.89 3.35 -18.51
C GLY A 46 -6.32 2.23 -19.43
N GLY A 47 -6.40 1.03 -18.90
CA GLY A 47 -6.80 -0.14 -19.67
C GLY A 47 -8.19 0.00 -20.30
N ALA A 48 -9.12 0.71 -19.64
CA ALA A 48 -10.43 1.03 -20.18
C ALA A 48 -10.59 2.52 -20.50
N LEU A 49 -10.26 3.40 -19.55
CA LEU A 49 -10.49 4.84 -19.61
C LEU A 49 -9.16 5.59 -19.47
N GLY A 50 -8.90 6.57 -20.33
CA GLY A 50 -7.76 7.47 -20.14
C GLY A 50 -8.01 8.33 -18.91
N GLU A 51 -8.98 9.23 -18.99
CA GLU A 51 -9.44 10.07 -17.88
C GLU A 51 -10.93 9.87 -17.65
N ASN A 52 -11.34 9.78 -16.38
CA ASN A 52 -12.74 9.65 -15.98
C ASN A 52 -13.17 10.79 -15.07
N THR A 53 -14.07 11.65 -15.58
CA THR A 53 -14.77 12.68 -14.80
C THR A 53 -16.23 12.31 -14.55
N GLY A 54 -16.72 11.28 -15.22
CA GLY A 54 -18.07 10.72 -15.10
C GLY A 54 -18.10 9.44 -14.28
N THR A 55 -18.77 8.43 -14.78
CA THR A 55 -18.94 7.14 -14.10
C THR A 55 -18.39 5.98 -14.93
N GLY A 56 -17.54 5.17 -14.32
CA GLY A 56 -17.16 3.83 -14.77
C GLY A 56 -17.71 2.78 -13.81
N GLU A 57 -18.60 1.92 -14.28
CA GLU A 57 -19.23 0.89 -13.44
C GLU A 57 -19.06 -0.50 -14.04
N LYS A 58 -18.63 -1.47 -13.23
CA LYS A 58 -18.44 -2.87 -13.63
C LYS A 58 -17.60 -3.01 -14.91
N LEU A 59 -16.51 -2.27 -14.97
CA LEU A 59 -15.51 -2.41 -16.03
C LEU A 59 -14.59 -3.56 -15.69
N ASN A 60 -14.54 -4.57 -16.54
CA ASN A 60 -13.68 -5.73 -16.35
C ASN A 60 -12.50 -5.65 -17.32
N VAL A 61 -11.32 -5.41 -16.80
CA VAL A 61 -10.12 -5.16 -17.61
C VAL A 61 -9.10 -6.28 -17.41
N PHE A 62 -8.78 -6.93 -18.53
CA PHE A 62 -7.79 -8.00 -18.65
C PHE A 62 -6.80 -7.59 -19.74
N THR A 63 -5.80 -6.79 -19.39
CA THR A 63 -4.81 -6.31 -20.34
C THR A 63 -3.51 -5.97 -19.65
N ASP A 64 -2.41 -6.23 -20.33
CA ASP A 64 -1.10 -5.74 -19.90
C ASP A 64 -0.91 -4.31 -20.47
N LEU A 65 -0.34 -3.43 -19.67
CA LEU A 65 0.08 -2.09 -20.10
C LEU A 65 1.61 -2.07 -20.17
N THR A 66 2.13 -1.71 -21.34
CA THR A 66 3.58 -1.59 -21.51
C THR A 66 4.11 -0.32 -20.85
N ASP A 67 5.40 -0.27 -20.67
CA ASP A 67 6.10 0.93 -20.25
C ASP A 67 5.97 2.08 -21.28
N SER A 68 6.13 3.30 -20.80
CA SER A 68 6.11 4.52 -21.59
C SER A 68 7.36 5.35 -21.32
N MET A 69 7.83 6.05 -22.32
CA MET A 69 8.93 7.01 -22.20
C MET A 69 8.45 8.41 -21.78
N ALA A 70 7.19 8.55 -21.38
CA ALA A 70 6.63 9.82 -20.92
C ALA A 70 7.29 10.28 -19.61
N LYS A 71 7.57 11.58 -19.48
CA LYS A 71 8.21 12.15 -18.28
C LYS A 71 7.29 12.12 -17.08
N TYR A 72 5.99 12.36 -17.28
CA TYR A 72 4.97 12.29 -16.25
C TYR A 72 3.86 11.34 -16.70
N LEU A 73 3.49 10.40 -15.85
CA LEU A 73 2.56 9.36 -16.23
C LEU A 73 1.53 9.11 -15.13
N ASN A 74 0.25 9.26 -15.48
CA ASN A 74 -0.84 8.73 -14.67
C ASN A 74 -1.35 7.46 -15.34
N LEU A 75 -1.08 6.32 -14.72
CA LEU A 75 -1.36 5.02 -15.30
C LEU A 75 -2.19 4.15 -14.38
N GLY A 76 -3.30 3.65 -14.88
CA GLY A 76 -4.17 2.74 -14.13
C GLY A 76 -4.62 1.54 -14.94
N GLY A 77 -4.79 0.42 -14.28
CA GLY A 77 -5.31 -0.77 -14.92
C GLY A 77 -6.70 -0.56 -15.53
N VAL A 78 -7.54 0.29 -14.91
CA VAL A 78 -8.85 0.66 -15.42
C VAL A 78 -8.86 2.09 -15.96
N ALA A 79 -8.39 3.07 -15.19
CA ALA A 79 -8.36 4.47 -15.61
C ALA A 79 -7.02 5.13 -15.27
N GLY A 80 -6.49 5.98 -16.14
CA GLY A 80 -5.27 6.74 -15.85
C GLY A 80 -5.46 7.74 -14.73
N SER A 81 -6.54 8.55 -14.79
CA SER A 81 -6.97 9.44 -13.72
C SER A 81 -8.48 9.42 -13.56
N SER A 82 -8.96 9.76 -12.36
CA SER A 82 -10.38 9.87 -12.09
C SER A 82 -10.68 10.95 -11.05
N SER A 83 -11.56 11.89 -11.41
CA SER A 83 -12.27 12.77 -10.47
C SER A 83 -13.76 12.43 -10.37
N GLY A 84 -14.20 11.42 -11.14
CA GLY A 84 -15.53 10.84 -11.11
C GLY A 84 -15.60 9.56 -10.28
N THR A 85 -16.55 8.70 -10.58
CA THR A 85 -16.78 7.46 -9.87
C THR A 85 -16.29 6.24 -10.66
N LEU A 86 -15.50 5.40 -10.03
CA LEU A 86 -15.19 4.03 -10.50
C LEU A 86 -15.78 3.04 -9.48
N SER A 87 -16.73 2.23 -9.89
CA SER A 87 -17.40 1.30 -8.98
C SER A 87 -17.46 -0.13 -9.53
N LYS A 88 -17.21 -1.11 -8.66
CA LYS A 88 -17.25 -2.54 -8.99
C LYS A 88 -16.38 -2.92 -10.20
N CYS A 89 -15.35 -2.14 -10.47
CA CYS A 89 -14.41 -2.41 -11.54
C CYS A 89 -13.40 -3.48 -11.13
N THR A 90 -12.94 -4.25 -12.11
CA THR A 90 -11.91 -5.27 -11.87
C THR A 90 -10.73 -5.08 -12.81
N TYR A 91 -9.54 -5.37 -12.30
CA TYR A 91 -8.32 -5.40 -13.08
C TYR A 91 -7.52 -6.67 -12.84
N THR A 92 -6.97 -7.21 -13.92
CA THR A 92 -6.01 -8.30 -13.87
C THR A 92 -5.03 -8.14 -15.04
N GLY A 93 -3.74 -8.03 -14.75
CA GLY A 93 -2.71 -7.87 -15.77
C GLY A 93 -1.39 -7.37 -15.22
N ALA A 94 -0.46 -7.09 -16.11
CA ALA A 94 0.83 -6.50 -15.82
C ALA A 94 0.85 -5.01 -16.19
N ILE A 95 1.53 -4.19 -15.37
CA ILE A 95 1.77 -2.78 -15.63
C ILE A 95 3.29 -2.56 -15.55
N GLY A 96 3.91 -2.11 -16.64
CA GLY A 96 5.36 -1.99 -16.75
C GLY A 96 6.06 -3.33 -16.87
N LYS A 97 5.56 -4.22 -17.73
CA LYS A 97 5.88 -5.65 -17.77
C LYS A 97 7.36 -5.96 -17.95
N ASP A 98 8.04 -5.33 -18.86
CA ASP A 98 9.38 -5.76 -19.29
C ASP A 98 10.51 -5.05 -18.52
N ASN A 99 10.51 -3.74 -18.45
CA ASN A 99 11.60 -2.97 -17.85
C ASN A 99 11.17 -2.08 -16.68
N GLY A 100 9.86 -1.92 -16.45
CA GLY A 100 9.29 -0.96 -15.51
C GLY A 100 9.38 0.48 -16.02
N PHE A 101 8.62 1.37 -15.38
CA PHE A 101 8.61 2.79 -15.72
C PHE A 101 9.75 3.52 -15.01
N THR A 102 10.45 4.39 -15.73
CA THR A 102 11.58 5.17 -15.19
C THR A 102 11.22 6.61 -14.82
N THR A 103 9.94 6.94 -14.79
CA THR A 103 9.46 8.33 -14.76
C THR A 103 9.37 8.90 -13.35
N VAL A 104 9.79 10.18 -13.23
CA VAL A 104 9.68 11.00 -12.01
C VAL A 104 8.23 11.43 -11.81
N GLY A 105 7.73 11.40 -10.58
CA GLY A 105 6.40 11.92 -10.23
C GLY A 105 5.23 11.15 -10.85
N SER A 106 5.46 9.94 -11.33
CA SER A 106 4.40 9.12 -11.91
C SER A 106 3.47 8.54 -10.87
N THR A 107 2.19 8.42 -11.22
CA THR A 107 1.19 7.75 -10.41
C THR A 107 0.73 6.48 -11.10
N VAL A 108 0.88 5.34 -10.45
CA VAL A 108 0.57 4.04 -11.04
C VAL A 108 -0.30 3.22 -10.08
N GLY A 109 -1.46 2.78 -10.54
CA GLY A 109 -2.40 2.00 -9.74
C GLY A 109 -3.07 0.88 -10.50
N GLY A 110 -3.43 -0.19 -9.81
CA GLY A 110 -4.12 -1.32 -10.43
C GLY A 110 -5.52 -0.97 -10.94
N ILE A 111 -6.22 -0.02 -10.30
CA ILE A 111 -7.51 0.51 -10.79
C ILE A 111 -7.27 1.89 -11.42
N VAL A 112 -6.68 2.82 -10.69
CA VAL A 112 -6.49 4.18 -11.20
C VAL A 112 -5.13 4.75 -10.79
N GLY A 113 -4.46 5.44 -11.71
CA GLY A 113 -3.20 6.12 -11.42
C GLY A 113 -3.40 7.23 -10.40
N SER A 114 -4.22 8.24 -10.71
CA SER A 114 -4.54 9.35 -9.81
C SER A 114 -6.05 9.45 -9.56
N ASN A 115 -6.46 9.38 -8.29
CA ASN A 115 -7.82 9.61 -7.83
C ASN A 115 -7.91 11.01 -7.25
N ASP A 116 -8.52 11.93 -7.98
CA ASP A 116 -8.36 13.36 -7.78
C ASP A 116 -9.62 14.04 -7.23
N VAL A 117 -9.43 15.23 -6.65
CA VAL A 117 -10.49 16.18 -6.30
C VAL A 117 -10.38 17.37 -7.23
N VAL A 118 -11.49 17.79 -7.78
CA VAL A 118 -11.63 19.04 -8.54
C VAL A 118 -12.19 20.10 -7.60
N TYR A 119 -11.56 21.24 -7.55
CA TYR A 119 -11.97 22.36 -6.70
C TYR A 119 -12.60 23.48 -7.52
N ASN A 120 -13.59 24.11 -6.95
CA ASN A 120 -14.11 25.37 -7.42
C ASN A 120 -13.13 26.52 -7.15
N THR A 121 -13.37 27.66 -7.72
CA THR A 121 -12.54 28.86 -7.51
C THR A 121 -12.56 29.36 -6.06
N ASP A 122 -13.56 29.00 -5.27
CA ASP A 122 -13.70 29.31 -3.84
C ASP A 122 -13.00 28.28 -2.93
N GLY A 123 -12.36 27.26 -3.50
CA GLY A 123 -11.67 26.20 -2.77
C GLY A 123 -12.56 25.05 -2.30
N THR A 124 -13.87 25.10 -2.56
CA THR A 124 -14.75 23.96 -2.27
C THR A 124 -14.59 22.86 -3.31
N ALA A 125 -14.79 21.59 -2.90
CA ALA A 125 -14.72 20.47 -3.83
C ALA A 125 -15.92 20.49 -4.80
N ALA A 126 -15.62 20.66 -6.09
CA ALA A 126 -16.60 20.53 -7.17
C ALA A 126 -16.91 19.07 -7.51
N ALA A 127 -15.89 18.23 -7.47
CA ALA A 127 -16.00 16.79 -7.66
C ALA A 127 -14.92 16.07 -6.85
N THR A 128 -15.26 14.93 -6.26
CA THR A 128 -14.35 14.06 -5.53
C THR A 128 -14.32 12.70 -6.20
N GLY A 129 -13.16 12.29 -6.64
CA GLY A 129 -12.94 10.99 -7.23
C GLY A 129 -13.26 9.87 -6.25
N LYS A 130 -14.02 8.87 -6.69
CA LYS A 130 -14.47 7.74 -5.86
C LYS A 130 -14.09 6.41 -6.50
N VAL A 131 -13.37 5.59 -5.75
CA VAL A 131 -13.04 4.20 -6.11
C VAL A 131 -13.75 3.28 -5.12
N LYS A 132 -14.84 2.64 -5.57
CA LYS A 132 -15.75 1.92 -4.69
C LYS A 132 -15.92 0.46 -5.10
N ASP A 133 -15.77 -0.45 -4.14
CA ASP A 133 -15.99 -1.89 -4.34
C ASP A 133 -15.21 -2.48 -5.54
N CYS A 134 -14.05 -1.88 -5.85
CA CYS A 134 -13.19 -2.32 -6.94
C CYS A 134 -12.26 -3.44 -6.50
N LYS A 135 -11.87 -4.29 -7.47
CA LYS A 135 -11.05 -5.45 -7.17
C LYS A 135 -9.87 -5.55 -8.13
N VAL A 136 -8.69 -5.65 -7.57
CA VAL A 136 -7.50 -6.05 -8.30
C VAL A 136 -7.24 -7.53 -8.01
N GLY A 137 -7.32 -8.34 -9.06
CA GLY A 137 -7.01 -9.76 -9.00
C GLY A 137 -5.50 -10.01 -9.00
N TYR A 138 -4.99 -10.68 -10.03
CA TYR A 138 -3.56 -10.79 -10.26
C TYR A 138 -3.01 -9.47 -10.80
N ILE A 139 -1.91 -9.00 -10.20
CA ILE A 139 -1.19 -7.80 -10.66
C ILE A 139 0.32 -8.03 -10.67
N GLU A 140 0.97 -7.61 -11.73
CA GLU A 140 2.41 -7.47 -11.81
C GLU A 140 2.74 -6.01 -12.13
N LEU A 141 3.00 -5.20 -11.11
CA LEU A 141 3.27 -3.77 -11.23
C LEU A 141 4.74 -3.50 -10.92
N LYS A 142 5.47 -2.97 -11.89
CA LYS A 142 6.88 -2.67 -11.78
C LYS A 142 7.15 -1.21 -12.17
N VAL A 143 7.78 -0.45 -11.25
CA VAL A 143 8.18 0.94 -11.49
C VAL A 143 9.62 1.11 -11.02
N GLN A 144 10.47 1.60 -11.90
CA GLN A 144 11.86 1.85 -11.48
C GLN A 144 11.98 3.13 -10.64
N GLY A 145 11.13 4.13 -10.88
CA GLY A 145 11.16 5.42 -10.18
C GLY A 145 12.43 6.24 -10.49
N ALA A 146 12.42 7.52 -10.18
CA ALA A 146 13.61 8.34 -10.29
C ALA A 146 14.51 8.13 -9.07
N SER A 147 15.79 7.95 -9.31
CA SER A 147 16.82 7.78 -8.29
C SER A 147 17.15 9.04 -7.49
N ASN A 148 16.55 10.18 -7.79
CA ASN A 148 17.04 11.50 -7.38
C ASN A 148 16.15 12.26 -6.38
N VAL A 149 15.21 11.61 -5.72
CA VAL A 149 14.51 12.25 -4.60
C VAL A 149 15.45 12.27 -3.40
N GLY A 150 16.08 13.41 -3.16
CA GLY A 150 17.07 13.56 -2.09
C GLY A 150 16.44 13.69 -0.71
N ALA A 151 17.17 13.28 0.31
CA ALA A 151 16.75 13.37 1.71
C ALA A 151 16.52 14.80 2.20
N SER A 152 17.24 15.75 1.63
CA SER A 152 17.19 17.18 1.99
C SER A 152 16.00 17.93 1.40
N GLN A 153 15.14 17.27 0.61
CA GLN A 153 13.97 17.91 0.02
C GLN A 153 12.84 18.02 1.04
N ASP A 154 12.13 19.15 1.00
CA ASP A 154 10.90 19.31 1.78
C ASP A 154 9.82 18.31 1.33
N ALA A 155 8.80 18.12 2.18
CA ALA A 155 7.77 17.12 1.92
C ALA A 155 6.95 17.40 0.65
N ALA A 156 6.69 18.66 0.33
CA ALA A 156 5.95 19.02 -0.89
C ALA A 156 6.74 18.64 -2.14
N THR A 157 8.06 18.89 -2.13
CA THR A 157 8.96 18.49 -3.21
C THR A 157 9.07 16.97 -3.31
N LYS A 158 9.16 16.24 -2.18
CA LYS A 158 9.11 14.78 -2.16
C LYS A 158 7.80 14.25 -2.75
N MET A 159 6.65 14.82 -2.35
CA MET A 159 5.34 14.44 -2.86
C MET A 159 5.19 14.63 -4.36
N ASN A 160 5.77 15.69 -4.91
CA ASN A 160 5.66 15.99 -6.34
C ASN A 160 6.69 15.24 -7.20
N SER A 161 7.81 14.84 -6.63
CA SER A 161 8.91 14.19 -7.34
C SER A 161 8.92 12.68 -7.20
N ALA A 162 8.30 12.15 -6.16
CA ALA A 162 8.24 10.71 -5.92
C ALA A 162 7.26 10.02 -6.88
N ALA A 163 7.54 8.78 -7.23
CA ALA A 163 6.55 7.92 -7.84
C ALA A 163 5.54 7.45 -6.77
N HIS A 164 4.26 7.42 -7.12
CA HIS A 164 3.18 6.96 -6.25
C HIS A 164 2.60 5.67 -6.82
N ILE A 165 2.77 4.58 -6.09
CA ILE A 165 2.51 3.24 -6.61
C ILE A 165 1.62 2.46 -5.66
N GLY A 166 0.43 2.09 -6.12
CA GLY A 166 -0.53 1.37 -5.29
C GLY A 166 -1.24 0.23 -6.02
N GLY A 167 -1.63 -0.78 -5.28
CA GLY A 167 -2.38 -1.90 -5.84
C GLY A 167 -3.75 -1.50 -6.37
N ILE A 168 -4.39 -0.49 -5.78
CA ILE A 168 -5.66 0.09 -6.24
C ILE A 168 -5.41 1.44 -6.90
N VAL A 169 -4.79 2.36 -6.17
CA VAL A 169 -4.62 3.77 -6.57
C VAL A 169 -3.16 4.18 -6.41
N GLY A 170 -2.56 4.79 -7.42
CA GLY A 170 -1.23 5.36 -7.29
C GLY A 170 -1.22 6.50 -6.26
N ARG A 171 -1.95 7.58 -6.53
CA ARG A 171 -2.12 8.74 -5.66
C ARG A 171 -3.60 8.97 -5.36
N ASN A 172 -3.96 8.90 -4.08
CA ASN A 172 -5.33 9.15 -3.63
C ASN A 172 -5.47 10.53 -2.99
N ARG A 173 -6.32 11.36 -3.56
CA ARG A 173 -6.82 12.61 -3.00
C ARG A 173 -8.32 12.54 -2.72
N GLY A 174 -9.02 11.58 -3.33
CA GLY A 174 -10.46 11.34 -3.20
C GLY A 174 -10.77 10.25 -2.18
N GLU A 175 -11.73 9.40 -2.50
CA GLU A 175 -12.23 8.34 -1.63
C GLU A 175 -11.94 6.95 -2.22
N ILE A 176 -11.44 6.05 -1.39
CA ILE A 176 -11.33 4.61 -1.68
C ILE A 176 -12.14 3.86 -0.64
N THR A 177 -13.14 3.10 -1.07
CA THR A 177 -14.03 2.37 -0.16
C THR A 177 -14.27 0.94 -0.66
N GLY A 178 -14.24 -0.04 0.24
CA GLY A 178 -14.61 -1.42 -0.04
C GLY A 178 -13.76 -2.12 -1.09
N SER A 179 -12.60 -1.57 -1.43
CA SER A 179 -11.78 -2.05 -2.54
C SER A 179 -10.70 -3.02 -2.07
N THR A 180 -10.44 -4.07 -2.86
CA THR A 180 -9.57 -5.16 -2.42
C THR A 180 -8.51 -5.54 -3.45
N VAL A 181 -7.36 -6.01 -2.93
CA VAL A 181 -6.26 -6.57 -3.72
C VAL A 181 -6.01 -8.01 -3.31
N GLY A 182 -5.84 -8.87 -4.28
CA GLY A 182 -5.52 -10.27 -4.09
C GLY A 182 -6.38 -11.21 -4.93
N ASN A 183 -5.85 -12.40 -5.12
CA ASN A 183 -6.55 -13.49 -5.81
C ASN A 183 -6.36 -14.77 -5.00
N LYS A 184 -7.45 -15.43 -4.64
CA LYS A 184 -7.41 -16.71 -3.90
C LYS A 184 -6.70 -17.82 -4.66
N ASP A 185 -6.84 -17.82 -5.97
CA ASP A 185 -6.44 -18.92 -6.84
C ASP A 185 -5.08 -18.70 -7.51
N LYS A 186 -4.51 -17.49 -7.39
CA LYS A 186 -3.21 -17.15 -8.00
C LYS A 186 -2.32 -16.45 -6.98
N THR A 187 -1.23 -17.11 -6.72
CA THR A 187 -0.09 -16.54 -6.00
C THR A 187 0.81 -15.77 -6.95
N GLY A 188 1.61 -14.86 -6.43
CA GLY A 188 2.65 -14.19 -7.20
C GLY A 188 2.29 -12.83 -7.76
N SER A 189 1.27 -12.18 -7.25
CA SER A 189 1.10 -10.73 -7.50
C SER A 189 2.27 -9.94 -6.92
N ILE A 190 2.75 -8.97 -7.67
CA ILE A 190 3.91 -8.14 -7.30
C ILE A 190 3.60 -6.67 -7.53
N ILE A 191 3.88 -5.85 -6.52
CA ILE A 191 3.99 -4.40 -6.64
C ILE A 191 5.41 -4.05 -6.20
N THR A 192 6.23 -3.58 -7.11
CA THR A 192 7.63 -3.27 -6.81
C THR A 192 8.04 -1.95 -7.41
N ALA A 193 8.80 -1.18 -6.63
CA ALA A 193 9.43 0.04 -7.09
C ALA A 193 10.85 0.14 -6.57
N ARG A 194 11.65 0.99 -7.24
CA ARG A 194 12.97 1.34 -6.79
C ARG A 194 12.96 2.54 -5.85
N SER A 195 12.08 3.49 -6.10
CA SER A 195 11.91 4.66 -5.24
C SER A 195 10.47 5.16 -5.29
N GLY A 196 10.05 5.88 -4.25
CA GLY A 196 8.75 6.50 -4.16
C GLY A 196 7.91 6.01 -3.00
N PHE A 197 6.62 6.24 -3.08
CA PHE A 197 5.64 5.81 -2.09
C PHE A 197 4.91 4.58 -2.62
N VAL A 198 5.03 3.47 -1.90
CA VAL A 198 4.52 2.18 -2.35
C VAL A 198 3.55 1.61 -1.33
N GLY A 199 2.37 1.24 -1.76
CA GLY A 199 1.36 0.62 -0.92
C GLY A 199 0.57 -0.48 -1.62
N GLY A 200 0.07 -1.42 -0.86
CA GLY A 200 -0.80 -2.47 -1.39
C GLY A 200 -2.15 -1.94 -1.88
N VAL A 201 -2.64 -0.82 -1.34
CA VAL A 201 -3.86 -0.13 -1.78
C VAL A 201 -3.51 1.19 -2.46
N ALA A 202 -2.84 2.10 -1.78
CA ALA A 202 -2.46 3.40 -2.33
C ALA A 202 -0.97 3.68 -2.15
N GLY A 203 -0.31 4.27 -3.14
CA GLY A 203 1.06 4.75 -2.98
C GLY A 203 1.12 5.86 -1.96
N SER A 204 0.32 6.91 -2.16
CA SER A 204 0.11 7.98 -1.20
C SER A 204 -1.37 8.29 -1.02
N ASN A 205 -1.71 8.81 0.16
CA ASN A 205 -3.07 9.15 0.54
C ASN A 205 -3.13 10.54 1.18
N SER A 206 -3.87 11.45 0.57
CA SER A 206 -4.28 12.75 1.11
C SER A 206 -5.81 12.86 1.22
N GLY A 207 -6.53 11.81 0.82
CA GLY A 207 -7.98 11.67 0.91
C GLY A 207 -8.38 10.63 1.95
N SER A 208 -9.39 9.83 1.66
CA SER A 208 -9.84 8.78 2.57
C SER A 208 -9.69 7.37 1.98
N ILE A 209 -9.29 6.43 2.83
CA ILE A 209 -9.30 4.99 2.56
C ILE A 209 -10.12 4.33 3.67
N SER A 210 -11.17 3.63 3.30
CA SER A 210 -12.00 2.92 4.27
C SER A 210 -12.36 1.51 3.80
N THR A 211 -12.44 0.58 4.74
CA THR A 211 -12.86 -0.81 4.49
C THR A 211 -12.16 -1.45 3.29
N SER A 212 -10.87 -1.11 3.09
CA SER A 212 -10.09 -1.50 1.92
C SER A 212 -8.82 -2.26 2.30
N GLY A 213 -8.37 -3.18 1.44
CA GLY A 213 -7.15 -3.94 1.71
C GLY A 213 -7.08 -5.31 1.08
N GLY A 214 -6.59 -6.29 1.83
CA GLY A 214 -6.45 -7.67 1.38
C GLY A 214 -7.78 -8.37 1.21
N LEU A 215 -7.95 -9.11 0.11
CA LEU A 215 -9.22 -9.75 -0.25
C LEU A 215 -9.81 -10.63 0.87
N ASP A 216 -8.99 -11.44 1.52
CA ASP A 216 -9.46 -12.39 2.52
C ASP A 216 -9.44 -11.82 3.95
N THR A 217 -8.59 -10.84 4.21
CA THR A 217 -8.37 -10.28 5.55
C THR A 217 -9.33 -9.15 5.88
N GLN A 218 -9.74 -8.37 4.88
CA GLN A 218 -10.61 -7.22 5.07
C GLN A 218 -11.93 -7.58 5.77
N ARG A 219 -12.48 -8.74 5.51
CA ARG A 219 -13.71 -9.24 6.16
C ARG A 219 -13.60 -9.36 7.68
N LEU A 220 -12.39 -9.50 8.21
CA LEU A 220 -12.16 -9.67 9.65
C LEU A 220 -12.09 -8.34 10.40
N VAL A 221 -11.81 -7.25 9.74
CA VAL A 221 -11.56 -5.95 10.39
C VAL A 221 -12.73 -5.54 11.27
N LYS A 222 -13.93 -5.63 10.72
CA LYS A 222 -15.15 -5.28 11.48
C LYS A 222 -15.30 -6.11 12.75
N GLN A 223 -14.99 -7.41 12.68
CA GLN A 223 -15.09 -8.30 13.83
C GLN A 223 -13.96 -8.04 14.84
N ILE A 224 -12.75 -7.79 14.36
CA ILE A 224 -11.61 -7.41 15.21
C ILE A 224 -11.94 -6.13 15.98
N ASN A 225 -12.43 -5.11 15.28
CA ASN A 225 -12.83 -3.86 15.91
C ASN A 225 -13.92 -4.06 16.96
N ALA A 226 -14.91 -4.92 16.70
CA ALA A 226 -15.95 -5.26 17.67
C ALA A 226 -15.38 -5.98 18.90
N TRP A 227 -14.40 -6.84 18.75
CA TRP A 227 -13.73 -7.50 19.89
C TRP A 227 -12.87 -6.54 20.71
N LEU A 228 -12.34 -5.48 20.08
CA LEU A 228 -11.53 -4.45 20.76
C LEU A 228 -12.38 -3.38 21.45
N GLU A 229 -13.67 -3.30 21.15
CA GLU A 229 -14.56 -2.38 21.85
C GLU A 229 -14.67 -2.75 23.33
N VAL A 230 -14.57 -1.74 24.19
CA VAL A 230 -14.73 -1.91 25.63
C VAL A 230 -16.21 -2.10 25.95
N PRO A 231 -16.64 -3.30 26.38
CA PRO A 231 -18.04 -3.53 26.74
C PRO A 231 -18.34 -2.91 28.09
N TYR A 232 -19.56 -2.41 28.26
CA TYR A 232 -20.05 -1.86 29.52
C TYR A 232 -21.29 -2.60 29.97
N LYS A 233 -21.43 -2.73 31.31
CA LYS A 233 -22.65 -3.20 31.98
C LYS A 233 -23.15 -2.18 33.00
N ASN A 234 -24.42 -2.21 33.31
CA ASN A 234 -25.00 -1.44 34.41
C ASN A 234 -24.85 -2.20 35.70
N GLU A 235 -24.24 -1.60 36.70
CA GLU A 235 -24.10 -2.12 38.02
C GLU A 235 -24.91 -1.27 38.98
N THR A 236 -25.83 -1.93 39.78
CA THR A 236 -26.68 -1.23 40.73
C THR A 236 -26.13 -1.49 42.12
N THR A 237 -25.71 -0.44 42.77
CA THR A 237 -25.25 -0.44 44.17
C THR A 237 -26.24 0.32 45.03
N THR A 238 -26.19 0.10 46.36
CA THR A 238 -26.99 0.87 47.32
C THR A 238 -26.05 1.90 47.98
N ASP A 239 -26.41 3.16 47.94
CA ASP A 239 -25.66 4.24 48.60
C ASP A 239 -25.83 4.20 50.14
N GLU A 240 -25.10 5.05 50.84
CA GLU A 240 -25.12 5.15 52.30
C GLU A 240 -26.50 5.54 52.87
N ASN A 241 -27.38 6.07 52.03
CA ASN A 241 -28.75 6.48 52.39
C ASN A 241 -29.80 5.40 52.02
N GLY A 242 -29.37 4.23 51.53
CA GLY A 242 -30.26 3.14 51.14
C GLY A 242 -30.86 3.30 49.71
N ASN A 243 -30.45 4.27 48.92
CA ASN A 243 -30.96 4.47 47.57
C ASN A 243 -30.21 3.58 46.57
N LYS A 244 -30.91 3.06 45.58
CA LYS A 244 -30.31 2.32 44.48
C LYS A 244 -29.66 3.31 43.47
N VAL A 245 -28.36 3.21 43.30
CA VAL A 245 -27.57 3.97 42.31
C VAL A 245 -27.12 3.01 41.24
N THR A 246 -27.46 3.29 39.97
CA THR A 246 -27.02 2.49 38.83
C THR A 246 -25.86 3.25 38.11
N THR A 247 -24.70 2.61 38.07
CA THR A 247 -23.51 3.13 37.40
C THR A 247 -23.15 2.25 36.21
N LYS A 248 -22.61 2.89 35.17
CA LYS A 248 -22.08 2.20 33.99
C LYS A 248 -20.62 1.82 34.27
N VAL A 249 -20.31 0.53 34.34
CA VAL A 249 -18.96 0.01 34.60
C VAL A 249 -18.49 -0.86 33.42
N VAL A 250 -17.18 -1.01 33.30
CA VAL A 250 -16.61 -1.92 32.29
C VAL A 250 -17.02 -3.36 32.59
N ASP A 251 -17.54 -4.07 31.60
CA ASP A 251 -17.80 -5.50 31.68
C ASP A 251 -16.54 -6.30 31.36
N THR A 252 -15.70 -6.49 32.39
CA THR A 252 -14.39 -7.13 32.26
C THR A 252 -14.50 -8.58 31.77
N ASP A 253 -15.53 -9.32 32.17
CA ASP A 253 -15.72 -10.69 31.76
C ASP A 253 -15.99 -10.78 30.27
N LYS A 254 -16.89 -9.93 29.75
CA LYS A 254 -17.20 -9.86 28.33
C LYS A 254 -16.00 -9.35 27.52
N GLN A 255 -15.22 -8.43 28.06
CA GLN A 255 -14.00 -7.95 27.42
C GLN A 255 -12.97 -9.08 27.27
N ASN A 256 -12.75 -9.87 28.32
CA ASN A 256 -11.85 -11.02 28.29
C ASN A 256 -12.34 -12.09 27.30
N ASP A 257 -13.64 -12.36 27.26
CA ASP A 257 -14.23 -13.30 26.31
C ASP A 257 -14.02 -12.85 24.86
N ASN A 258 -14.23 -11.57 24.56
CA ASN A 258 -13.97 -10.99 23.24
C ASN A 258 -12.50 -11.15 22.82
N LEU A 259 -11.57 -10.82 23.73
CA LEU A 259 -10.13 -10.95 23.46
C LEU A 259 -9.72 -12.42 23.26
N ASN A 260 -10.27 -13.34 24.07
CA ASN A 260 -10.02 -14.76 23.92
C ASN A 260 -10.56 -15.31 22.60
N GLN A 261 -11.75 -14.88 22.15
CA GLN A 261 -12.29 -15.22 20.84
C GLN A 261 -11.37 -14.72 19.72
N MET A 262 -10.96 -13.46 19.79
CA MET A 262 -10.03 -12.87 18.84
C MET A 262 -8.75 -13.70 18.73
N VAL A 263 -8.12 -14.02 19.86
CA VAL A 263 -6.88 -14.83 19.89
C VAL A 263 -7.10 -16.21 19.27
N ARG A 264 -8.22 -16.91 19.61
CA ARG A 264 -8.50 -18.23 19.03
C ARG A 264 -8.66 -18.18 17.51
N VAL A 265 -9.42 -17.23 17.00
CA VAL A 265 -9.64 -17.07 15.54
C VAL A 265 -8.32 -16.73 14.83
N LEU A 266 -7.56 -15.79 15.37
CA LEU A 266 -6.32 -15.30 14.75
C LEU A 266 -5.14 -16.29 14.88
N THR A 267 -5.19 -17.21 15.83
CA THR A 267 -4.15 -18.26 15.99
C THR A 267 -4.55 -19.62 15.40
N GLY A 268 -5.67 -19.70 14.68
CA GLY A 268 -6.11 -20.95 14.06
C GLY A 268 -6.73 -21.95 15.04
N LYS A 269 -7.10 -21.52 16.26
CA LYS A 269 -7.68 -22.36 17.33
C LYS A 269 -9.18 -22.12 17.52
N ALA A 270 -9.87 -21.71 16.46
CA ALA A 270 -11.32 -21.50 16.50
C ALA A 270 -12.09 -22.74 16.96
N SER A 271 -13.00 -22.58 17.92
CA SER A 271 -13.69 -23.70 18.58
C SER A 271 -15.10 -23.94 18.06
N GLY A 272 -15.81 -22.92 17.63
CA GLY A 272 -17.20 -23.00 17.16
C GLY A 272 -17.33 -22.69 15.65
N ASP A 273 -18.46 -23.05 15.05
CA ASP A 273 -18.69 -22.83 13.62
C ASP A 273 -18.64 -21.33 13.22
N ALA A 274 -19.09 -20.45 14.10
CA ALA A 274 -19.02 -19.01 13.88
C ALA A 274 -17.56 -18.51 13.83
N GLU A 275 -16.73 -18.94 14.78
CA GLU A 275 -15.31 -18.61 14.82
C GLU A 275 -14.55 -19.24 13.64
N LYS A 276 -14.84 -20.49 13.29
CA LYS A 276 -14.21 -21.18 12.14
C LYS A 276 -14.49 -20.48 10.83
N LYS A 277 -15.67 -19.89 10.64
CA LYS A 277 -15.99 -19.09 9.44
C LYS A 277 -15.16 -17.82 9.33
N LEU A 278 -14.69 -17.28 10.44
CA LEU A 278 -13.83 -16.09 10.49
C LEU A 278 -12.34 -16.45 10.38
N GLN A 279 -11.98 -17.69 10.65
CA GLN A 279 -10.59 -18.12 10.64
C GLN A 279 -9.96 -17.95 9.27
N ILE A 280 -8.73 -17.45 9.25
CA ILE A 280 -7.88 -17.37 8.05
C ILE A 280 -6.89 -18.53 8.08
N ASP A 281 -6.61 -19.10 6.93
CA ASP A 281 -5.51 -20.04 6.77
C ASP A 281 -4.18 -19.27 6.66
N PHE A 282 -3.43 -19.23 7.75
CA PHE A 282 -2.13 -18.57 7.81
C PHE A 282 -0.98 -19.39 7.23
N LYS A 283 -1.23 -20.53 6.60
CA LYS A 283 -0.17 -21.37 5.99
C LYS A 283 0.67 -20.60 4.96
N ALA A 284 0.09 -19.63 4.30
CA ALA A 284 0.81 -18.77 3.35
C ALA A 284 1.92 -17.93 4.01
N MET A 285 1.86 -17.69 5.32
CA MET A 285 2.85 -16.90 6.06
C MET A 285 3.98 -17.76 6.64
N GLN A 286 3.80 -19.06 6.79
CA GLN A 286 4.79 -19.95 7.42
C GLN A 286 6.09 -20.09 6.63
N GLY A 287 6.08 -19.83 5.32
CA GLY A 287 7.29 -19.86 4.49
C GLY A 287 8.30 -18.75 4.77
N PHE A 288 7.91 -17.69 5.52
CA PHE A 288 8.81 -16.58 5.86
C PHE A 288 9.51 -16.75 7.19
N ASP A 289 8.97 -17.55 8.09
CA ASP A 289 9.59 -17.85 9.39
C ASP A 289 10.89 -18.65 9.22
N THR A 290 11.10 -19.26 8.06
CA THR A 290 12.26 -20.10 7.74
C THR A 290 13.37 -19.36 6.99
N LEU A 291 13.19 -18.10 6.62
CA LEU A 291 14.28 -17.29 6.06
C LEU A 291 15.21 -16.88 7.20
N THR A 292 16.07 -17.82 7.58
CA THR A 292 17.14 -17.57 8.55
C THR A 292 18.14 -16.56 7.98
N TYR A 293 18.65 -15.73 8.88
CA TYR A 293 19.78 -14.84 8.63
C TYR A 293 20.94 -15.66 8.02
N GLY A 294 21.41 -15.29 6.84
CA GLY A 294 22.52 -15.97 6.16
C GLY A 294 22.14 -16.93 5.04
N GLU A 295 20.86 -17.18 4.79
CA GLU A 295 20.50 -17.95 3.60
C GLU A 295 20.69 -17.13 2.32
N LYS A 296 21.50 -17.66 1.40
CA LYS A 296 21.82 -17.09 0.07
C LYS A 296 20.61 -16.91 -0.86
N ASP A 297 19.42 -17.13 -0.37
CA ASP A 297 18.21 -17.28 -1.16
C ASP A 297 17.32 -16.02 -1.22
N TYR A 298 17.92 -14.83 -1.31
CA TYR A 298 17.14 -13.62 -1.64
C TYR A 298 16.31 -13.79 -2.91
N ASN A 299 16.87 -14.50 -3.90
CA ASN A 299 16.13 -14.80 -5.11
C ASN A 299 14.97 -15.75 -4.87
N LYS A 300 15.01 -16.63 -3.88
CA LYS A 300 13.89 -17.53 -3.56
C LYS A 300 12.67 -16.79 -3.02
N VAL A 301 12.84 -15.72 -2.23
CA VAL A 301 11.71 -14.88 -1.81
C VAL A 301 11.02 -14.27 -3.02
N TYR A 302 11.79 -13.90 -4.03
CA TYR A 302 11.26 -13.30 -5.26
C TYR A 302 10.85 -14.31 -6.32
N THR A 303 11.48 -15.46 -6.36
CA THR A 303 11.18 -16.53 -7.33
C THR A 303 10.15 -17.51 -6.79
N ASN A 304 10.07 -17.71 -5.48
CA ASN A 304 9.09 -18.60 -4.89
C ASN A 304 7.76 -17.85 -4.64
N ARG A 305 7.14 -17.42 -5.74
CA ARG A 305 5.86 -16.72 -5.79
C ARG A 305 4.69 -17.54 -5.23
N SER A 306 4.93 -18.77 -4.80
CA SER A 306 3.89 -19.70 -4.37
C SER A 306 3.35 -19.41 -2.95
N TYR A 307 4.03 -18.58 -2.16
CA TYR A 307 3.69 -18.40 -0.75
C TYR A 307 2.90 -17.13 -0.45
N ASN A 308 2.80 -16.18 -1.39
CA ASN A 308 2.20 -14.87 -1.13
C ASN A 308 1.09 -14.53 -2.11
N GLN A 309 0.02 -14.01 -1.57
CA GLN A 309 -1.01 -13.38 -2.39
C GLN A 309 -0.51 -12.12 -3.07
N LEU A 310 0.40 -11.36 -2.41
CA LEU A 310 0.97 -10.13 -2.95
C LEU A 310 2.32 -9.84 -2.28
N LEU A 311 3.33 -9.55 -3.10
CA LEU A 311 4.57 -8.90 -2.67
C LEU A 311 4.47 -7.40 -2.92
N VAL A 312 4.58 -6.59 -1.87
CA VAL A 312 4.69 -5.12 -1.95
C VAL A 312 6.12 -4.75 -1.56
N SER A 313 6.88 -4.15 -2.47
CA SER A 313 8.30 -3.96 -2.19
C SER A 313 8.92 -2.67 -2.74
N LEU A 314 9.89 -2.19 -1.98
CA LEU A 314 10.89 -1.20 -2.43
C LEU A 314 12.24 -1.90 -2.57
N ARG A 315 12.85 -1.84 -3.75
CA ARG A 315 14.11 -2.51 -4.04
C ARG A 315 15.14 -1.57 -4.67
N GLY A 316 16.30 -1.46 -4.04
CA GLY A 316 17.47 -0.89 -4.67
C GLY A 316 17.98 -1.76 -5.84
N GLY A 317 18.75 -1.17 -6.75
CA GLY A 317 19.41 -1.91 -7.83
C GLY A 317 20.66 -2.66 -7.32
N SER A 318 21.17 -3.57 -8.13
CA SER A 318 22.48 -4.18 -7.92
C SER A 318 23.57 -3.20 -8.35
N GLY A 319 24.28 -2.59 -7.41
CA GLY A 319 25.41 -1.70 -7.72
C GLY A 319 25.54 -0.52 -6.75
N TRP A 320 26.69 0.13 -6.79
CA TRP A 320 26.98 1.31 -5.99
C TRP A 320 26.00 2.45 -6.29
N GLY A 321 25.47 3.09 -5.26
CA GLY A 321 24.57 4.23 -5.38
C GLY A 321 23.13 3.89 -5.81
N HIS A 322 22.76 2.62 -5.89
CA HIS A 322 21.43 2.18 -6.28
C HIS A 322 20.55 1.84 -5.06
N PHE A 323 20.41 2.79 -4.15
CA PHE A 323 19.55 2.62 -2.98
C PHE A 323 18.08 2.85 -3.35
N ALA A 324 17.18 2.12 -2.68
CA ALA A 324 15.78 2.44 -2.68
C ALA A 324 15.55 3.64 -1.75
N ASN A 325 14.73 4.58 -2.19
CA ASN A 325 14.30 5.73 -1.39
C ASN A 325 12.79 5.76 -1.34
N GLY A 326 12.21 5.78 -0.15
CA GLY A 326 10.76 5.93 -0.05
C GLY A 326 10.11 5.32 1.16
N TYR A 327 8.80 5.39 1.15
CA TYR A 327 7.96 4.85 2.19
C TYR A 327 7.16 3.68 1.66
N LEU A 328 7.14 2.60 2.42
CA LEU A 328 6.50 1.35 2.05
C LEU A 328 5.47 0.94 3.10
N GLY A 329 4.24 0.71 2.68
CA GLY A 329 3.18 0.22 3.56
C GLY A 329 2.32 -0.87 2.94
N GLY A 330 1.74 -1.71 3.77
CA GLY A 330 0.79 -2.71 3.29
C GLY A 330 -0.46 -2.06 2.67
N ILE A 331 -0.96 -0.97 3.23
CA ILE A 331 -2.08 -0.20 2.67
C ILE A 331 -1.54 1.02 1.93
N THR A 332 -0.77 1.88 2.57
CA THR A 332 -0.21 3.06 1.92
C THR A 332 1.23 3.31 2.30
N GLY A 333 2.06 3.72 1.32
CA GLY A 333 3.43 4.12 1.57
C GLY A 333 3.49 5.41 2.38
N PHE A 334 2.71 6.41 2.01
CA PHE A 334 2.68 7.72 2.64
C PHE A 334 1.24 8.19 2.88
N ASN A 335 0.91 8.50 4.13
CA ASN A 335 -0.35 9.10 4.53
C ASN A 335 -0.11 10.55 4.93
N ASP A 336 -0.60 11.48 4.12
CA ASP A 336 -0.39 12.93 4.27
C ASP A 336 -1.25 13.51 5.41
N VAL A 337 -1.02 14.76 5.76
CA VAL A 337 -1.68 15.48 6.87
C VAL A 337 -3.21 15.36 6.82
N THR A 338 -3.81 15.42 5.63
CA THR A 338 -5.27 15.28 5.43
C THR A 338 -5.72 13.84 5.21
N GLY A 339 -4.79 12.90 5.13
CA GLY A 339 -5.07 11.50 4.81
C GLY A 339 -5.78 10.77 5.96
N GLN A 340 -6.85 10.06 5.65
CA GLN A 340 -7.62 9.26 6.60
C GLN A 340 -7.63 7.80 6.19
N ILE A 341 -7.36 6.90 7.13
CA ILE A 341 -7.45 5.45 6.89
C ILE A 341 -8.23 4.81 8.03
N THR A 342 -9.35 4.20 7.69
CA THR A 342 -10.20 3.55 8.68
C THR A 342 -10.57 2.13 8.27
N ASP A 343 -10.75 1.26 9.26
CA ASP A 343 -11.29 -0.11 9.08
C ASP A 343 -10.62 -0.88 7.93
N SER A 344 -9.30 -0.78 7.83
CA SER A 344 -8.54 -1.29 6.69
C SER A 344 -7.47 -2.29 7.14
N ALA A 345 -7.31 -3.37 6.38
CA ALA A 345 -6.33 -4.40 6.68
C ALA A 345 -5.42 -4.73 5.52
N SER A 346 -4.11 -4.82 5.78
CA SER A 346 -3.23 -5.50 4.83
C SER A 346 -3.66 -6.96 4.65
N GLY A 347 -3.37 -7.52 3.48
CA GLY A 347 -3.59 -8.95 3.25
C GLY A 347 -2.50 -9.81 3.91
N GLN A 348 -2.59 -11.11 3.69
CA GLN A 348 -1.47 -12.04 3.92
C GLN A 348 -0.38 -11.79 2.87
N TRP A 349 0.22 -10.61 2.95
CA TRP A 349 1.17 -10.07 2.00
C TRP A 349 2.58 -10.13 2.56
N PHE A 350 3.52 -9.92 1.70
CA PHE A 350 4.88 -9.65 2.09
C PHE A 350 5.22 -8.19 1.77
N VAL A 351 5.44 -7.40 2.81
CA VAL A 351 5.86 -6.00 2.73
C VAL A 351 7.37 -5.97 2.94
N TYR A 352 8.12 -5.78 1.87
CA TYR A 352 9.55 -5.99 1.87
C TYR A 352 10.32 -4.80 1.31
N ALA A 353 11.22 -4.27 2.10
CA ALA A 353 12.13 -3.23 1.66
C ALA A 353 13.57 -3.72 1.68
N ASP A 354 14.27 -3.51 0.57
CA ASP A 354 15.66 -3.87 0.36
C ASP A 354 16.47 -2.62 0.04
N ASN A 355 17.60 -2.45 0.74
CA ASN A 355 18.54 -1.37 0.43
C ASN A 355 17.95 0.05 0.51
N ILE A 356 17.08 0.32 1.47
CA ILE A 356 16.57 1.67 1.66
C ILE A 356 17.70 2.60 2.05
N ASN A 357 17.79 3.73 1.35
CA ASN A 357 18.75 4.77 1.69
C ASN A 357 18.48 5.28 3.11
N GLN A 358 19.56 5.46 3.86
CA GLN A 358 19.54 5.91 5.23
C GLN A 358 18.94 7.32 5.42
N SER A 359 18.78 8.08 4.35
CA SER A 359 18.37 9.47 4.44
C SER A 359 16.85 9.70 4.53
N TRP A 360 16.06 8.75 4.06
CA TRP A 360 14.62 8.72 4.27
C TRP A 360 14.05 7.35 3.87
N GLY A 361 13.27 6.78 4.73
CA GLY A 361 12.60 5.52 4.48
C GLY A 361 11.95 4.94 5.72
N ALA A 362 10.72 4.49 5.57
CA ALA A 362 10.00 3.77 6.61
C ALA A 362 9.21 2.62 6.01
N VAL A 363 9.05 1.56 6.78
CA VAL A 363 8.31 0.36 6.38
C VAL A 363 7.27 0.04 7.44
N GLY A 364 6.02 -0.03 7.06
CA GLY A 364 4.92 -0.39 7.94
C GLY A 364 4.02 -1.48 7.36
N GLY A 365 3.46 -2.30 8.21
CA GLY A 365 2.51 -3.33 7.78
C GLY A 365 1.22 -2.76 7.19
N VAL A 366 0.85 -1.54 7.58
CA VAL A 366 -0.28 -0.78 7.04
C VAL A 366 0.20 0.53 6.42
N ILE A 367 0.88 1.37 7.17
CA ILE A 367 1.32 2.70 6.74
C ILE A 367 2.85 2.79 6.85
N GLY A 368 3.53 3.17 5.77
CA GLY A 368 4.97 3.41 5.79
C GLY A 368 5.31 4.62 6.64
N GLN A 369 4.90 5.81 6.21
CA GLN A 369 4.97 7.05 6.97
C GLN A 369 3.59 7.68 7.11
N ASN A 370 3.24 8.06 8.34
CA ASN A 370 2.01 8.76 8.67
C ASN A 370 2.32 10.18 9.14
N GLU A 371 1.73 11.16 8.46
CA GLU A 371 1.79 12.58 8.84
C GLU A 371 0.42 13.11 9.26
N SER A 372 -0.63 12.30 9.12
CA SER A 372 -1.99 12.72 9.50
C SER A 372 -2.20 12.64 11.02
N ASP A 373 -3.17 13.38 11.50
CA ASP A 373 -3.60 13.34 12.90
C ASP A 373 -4.14 11.95 13.25
N ALA A 374 -3.86 11.51 14.46
CA ALA A 374 -4.16 10.16 14.90
C ALA A 374 -5.66 9.84 14.98
N GLU A 375 -6.48 10.84 15.29
CA GLU A 375 -7.95 10.69 15.32
C GLU A 375 -8.52 10.31 13.94
N SER A 376 -7.78 10.58 12.87
CA SER A 376 -8.15 10.25 11.49
C SER A 376 -7.80 8.82 11.07
N ASN A 377 -7.09 8.06 11.92
CA ASN A 377 -6.62 6.71 11.59
C ASN A 377 -6.99 5.72 12.69
N SER A 378 -7.90 4.82 12.39
CA SER A 378 -8.39 3.83 13.35
C SER A 378 -8.79 2.51 12.68
N GLY A 379 -8.82 1.44 13.47
CA GLY A 379 -9.22 0.12 12.96
C GLY A 379 -8.24 -0.47 11.95
N LEU A 380 -6.93 -0.21 12.14
CA LEU A 380 -5.87 -0.65 11.24
C LEU A 380 -5.35 -2.02 11.64
N VAL A 381 -5.42 -2.99 10.74
CA VAL A 381 -4.99 -4.36 11.02
C VAL A 381 -3.89 -4.80 10.07
N ASN A 382 -2.76 -5.24 10.60
CA ASN A 382 -1.70 -5.82 9.81
C ASN A 382 -1.73 -7.36 9.86
N PHE A 383 -1.91 -7.98 8.70
CA PHE A 383 -1.74 -9.41 8.47
C PHE A 383 -0.48 -9.73 7.64
N ALA A 384 0.21 -8.72 7.14
CA ALA A 384 1.39 -8.91 6.31
C ALA A 384 2.63 -9.24 7.14
N ALA A 385 3.50 -10.06 6.59
CA ALA A 385 4.88 -10.13 7.07
C ALA A 385 5.63 -8.88 6.61
N VAL A 386 6.20 -8.15 7.55
CA VAL A 386 6.93 -6.90 7.31
C VAL A 386 8.41 -7.17 7.49
N ARG A 387 9.19 -6.91 6.45
CA ARG A 387 10.63 -7.09 6.53
C ARG A 387 11.36 -5.92 5.89
N ARG A 388 12.34 -5.43 6.62
CA ARG A 388 13.36 -4.57 6.08
C ARG A 388 14.69 -5.31 6.07
N PHE A 389 15.38 -5.24 4.95
CA PHE A 389 16.69 -5.80 4.78
C PHE A 389 17.65 -4.71 4.31
N VAL A 390 18.72 -4.52 5.05
CA VAL A 390 19.83 -3.67 4.59
C VAL A 390 20.86 -4.64 3.99
N ARG A 391 20.95 -4.68 2.67
CA ARG A 391 22.07 -5.33 2.02
C ARG A 391 23.33 -4.63 2.49
N GLY A 392 24.10 -5.37 3.29
CA GLY A 392 25.30 -4.87 3.91
C GLY A 392 26.33 -4.38 2.90
N LYS A 393 27.29 -3.72 3.41
CA LYS A 393 28.60 -3.40 2.90
C LYS A 393 28.74 -2.98 1.46
N GLY A 394 28.58 -1.71 1.25
CA GLY A 394 29.68 -1.12 0.56
C GLY A 394 30.83 -0.94 1.57
N ARG A 395 31.81 -1.79 1.59
CA ARG A 395 33.08 -1.45 2.16
C ARG A 395 33.56 -0.21 1.43
N TRP A 396 33.72 0.89 2.10
CA TRP A 396 34.27 2.13 1.55
C TRP A 396 35.73 1.97 1.09
N ASP A 397 36.30 0.76 1.25
CA ASP A 397 37.65 0.41 0.85
C ASP A 397 37.80 0.02 -0.64
N GLY A 398 36.77 0.21 -1.45
CA GLY A 398 36.81 -0.10 -2.89
C GLY A 398 36.86 -1.58 -3.25
N ARG A 399 36.66 -2.49 -2.31
CA ARG A 399 36.77 -3.95 -2.52
C ARG A 399 35.42 -4.64 -2.70
N TYR A 400 34.36 -3.91 -2.99
CA TYR A 400 33.09 -4.52 -3.32
C TYR A 400 33.21 -5.34 -4.62
N ASN A 401 33.16 -6.63 -4.50
CA ASN A 401 33.09 -7.52 -5.65
C ASN A 401 31.66 -8.10 -5.72
N ALA A 402 30.89 -7.57 -6.68
CA ALA A 402 29.49 -7.97 -6.90
C ALA A 402 29.33 -9.48 -7.26
N SER A 403 30.44 -10.17 -7.53
CA SER A 403 30.44 -11.58 -7.88
C SER A 403 30.60 -12.53 -6.67
N ASN A 404 30.93 -12.02 -5.49
CA ASN A 404 31.08 -12.83 -4.28
C ASN A 404 29.84 -12.67 -3.39
N ASP A 405 28.90 -13.60 -3.51
CA ASP A 405 27.73 -13.73 -2.63
C ASP A 405 28.09 -13.91 -1.15
N ASP A 406 29.35 -14.28 -0.84
CA ASP A 406 29.84 -14.47 0.52
C ASP A 406 29.99 -13.14 1.29
N ASP A 407 30.19 -12.02 0.61
CA ASP A 407 30.27 -10.69 1.24
C ASP A 407 28.88 -10.13 1.65
N ALA A 408 27.79 -10.72 1.19
CA ALA A 408 26.43 -10.37 1.59
C ALA A 408 26.13 -10.71 3.08
N ASN A 409 26.94 -11.56 3.68
CA ASN A 409 26.77 -12.03 5.06
C ASN A 409 27.58 -11.23 6.08
N VAL A 410 28.43 -10.32 5.66
CA VAL A 410 29.25 -9.59 6.62
C VAL A 410 28.45 -8.42 7.17
N GLY A 411 28.11 -8.55 8.43
CA GLY A 411 27.14 -7.79 9.20
C GLY A 411 27.17 -6.27 9.06
N CYS A 412 26.05 -5.71 9.36
CA CYS A 412 25.78 -4.28 9.49
C CYS A 412 26.65 -3.56 10.55
N GLU A 413 27.59 -4.23 11.16
CA GLU A 413 28.40 -3.68 12.27
C GLU A 413 29.31 -2.52 11.85
N GLU A 414 29.73 -2.46 10.59
CA GLU A 414 30.58 -1.35 10.13
C GLU A 414 29.83 -0.07 9.76
N TYR A 415 28.51 -0.12 9.62
CA TYR A 415 27.71 1.11 9.44
C TYR A 415 27.51 1.89 10.74
N SER A 416 27.74 1.28 11.89
CA SER A 416 27.54 1.92 13.19
C SER A 416 28.58 2.98 13.53
N THR A 417 29.67 3.09 12.77
CA THR A 417 30.74 4.05 13.03
C THR A 417 30.61 5.37 12.24
N ASN A 418 29.68 5.46 11.28
CA ASN A 418 29.41 6.69 10.54
C ASN A 418 28.31 7.51 11.24
N ALA A 419 28.64 8.67 11.76
CA ALA A 419 27.76 9.59 12.47
C ALA A 419 26.58 10.13 11.64
N ASN A 420 26.41 9.69 10.40
CA ASN A 420 25.34 10.08 9.49
C ASN A 420 24.29 8.97 9.28
N LEU A 421 24.27 7.95 10.14
CA LEU A 421 23.23 6.91 10.07
C LEU A 421 21.91 7.50 10.58
N VAL A 422 21.01 7.76 9.65
CA VAL A 422 19.65 8.16 9.99
C VAL A 422 18.87 6.94 10.46
N ASP A 423 18.01 7.14 11.43
CA ASP A 423 17.18 6.09 12.01
C ASP A 423 16.34 5.39 10.95
N ASN A 424 16.25 4.09 11.09
CA ASN A 424 15.53 3.23 10.16
C ASN A 424 14.28 2.70 10.87
N TYR A 425 13.12 3.05 10.35
CA TYR A 425 11.86 2.76 11.01
C TYR A 425 11.15 1.57 10.38
N VAL A 426 10.82 0.58 11.21
CA VAL A 426 10.02 -0.59 10.81
C VAL A 426 8.96 -0.83 11.86
N GLY A 427 7.70 -0.82 11.47
CA GLY A 427 6.58 -1.06 12.36
C GLY A 427 5.60 -2.11 11.84
N GLY A 428 4.99 -2.84 12.76
CA GLY A 428 3.96 -3.81 12.41
C GLY A 428 2.71 -3.18 11.80
N VAL A 429 2.35 -1.96 12.22
CA VAL A 429 1.23 -1.19 11.68
C VAL A 429 1.78 0.06 10.98
N ILE A 430 2.46 0.94 11.68
CA ILE A 430 3.01 2.19 11.16
C ILE A 430 4.54 2.12 11.27
N GLY A 431 5.24 2.44 10.17
CA GLY A 431 6.69 2.52 10.16
C GLY A 431 7.19 3.75 10.91
N THR A 432 6.70 4.92 10.54
CA THR A 432 7.02 6.20 11.18
C THR A 432 5.77 7.05 11.33
N GLN A 433 5.65 7.70 12.48
CA GLN A 433 4.65 8.73 12.76
C GLN A 433 5.35 10.07 12.92
N GLU A 434 5.07 11.01 12.03
CA GLU A 434 5.50 12.40 12.15
C GLU A 434 4.29 13.30 12.40
N ASN A 435 4.33 14.07 13.47
CA ASN A 435 3.30 15.06 13.76
C ASN A 435 3.81 16.45 13.40
N ARG A 436 3.18 17.11 12.43
CA ARG A 436 3.55 18.47 12.01
C ARG A 436 2.84 19.56 12.81
N THR A 437 1.71 19.22 13.43
CA THR A 437 0.90 20.21 14.18
C THR A 437 1.33 20.38 15.63
N GLY A 438 2.20 19.50 16.14
CA GLY A 438 2.67 19.53 17.54
C GLY A 438 1.68 18.92 18.53
N ASP A 439 0.51 18.48 18.09
CA ASP A 439 -0.49 17.84 18.93
C ASP A 439 -0.12 16.37 19.22
N ARG A 440 -0.59 15.85 20.36
CA ARG A 440 -0.40 14.43 20.69
C ARG A 440 -1.31 13.58 19.84
N TRP A 441 -0.76 12.58 19.19
CA TRP A 441 -1.52 11.60 18.44
C TRP A 441 -1.91 10.39 19.30
N THR A 442 -3.02 9.79 18.98
CA THR A 442 -3.52 8.57 19.60
C THR A 442 -3.73 7.52 18.53
N LEU A 443 -3.19 6.33 18.70
CA LEU A 443 -3.42 5.20 17.82
C LEU A 443 -4.47 4.29 18.46
N GLU A 444 -5.62 4.16 17.82
CA GLU A 444 -6.74 3.40 18.38
C GLU A 444 -7.11 2.19 17.52
N LYS A 445 -7.54 1.11 18.19
CA LYS A 445 -8.05 -0.11 17.53
C LYS A 445 -7.11 -0.66 16.46
N CYS A 446 -5.81 -0.62 16.72
CA CYS A 446 -4.80 -1.12 15.80
C CYS A 446 -4.24 -2.46 16.25
N VAL A 447 -4.11 -3.40 15.32
CA VAL A 447 -3.64 -4.76 15.61
C VAL A 447 -2.58 -5.18 14.61
N ASN A 448 -1.47 -5.69 15.14
CA ASN A 448 -0.47 -6.38 14.33
C ASN A 448 -0.54 -7.88 14.60
N ILE A 449 -0.82 -8.66 13.56
CA ILE A 449 -0.84 -10.11 13.56
C ILE A 449 0.34 -10.66 12.77
N GLY A 450 0.82 -9.87 11.80
CA GLY A 450 1.95 -10.23 10.97
C GLY A 450 3.29 -10.19 11.70
N THR A 451 4.26 -10.87 11.15
CA THR A 451 5.62 -10.90 11.69
C THR A 451 6.41 -9.68 11.24
N VAL A 452 7.18 -9.10 12.14
CA VAL A 452 8.01 -7.92 11.85
C VAL A 452 9.47 -8.30 12.01
N PHE A 453 10.24 -8.14 10.94
CA PHE A 453 11.68 -8.40 10.93
C PHE A 453 12.44 -7.12 10.58
N ASN A 454 13.37 -6.77 11.42
CA ASN A 454 14.43 -5.81 11.10
C ASN A 454 15.75 -6.58 11.15
N SER A 455 16.33 -6.89 10.00
CA SER A 455 17.66 -7.49 9.97
C SER A 455 18.69 -6.36 9.96
N ARG A 456 19.54 -6.37 10.97
CA ARG A 456 20.79 -5.60 10.98
C ARG A 456 21.82 -6.31 10.12
#